data_aedc6ba78e97d07450fb8703211082ff
#
_entry.id   aedc6ba78e97d07450fb8703211082ff
#
_cell.length_a   1.000
_cell.length_b   1.000
_cell.length_c   1.000
_cell.angle_alpha   90.00
_cell.angle_beta   90.00
_cell.angle_gamma   90.00
#
_symmetry.space_group_name_H-M   'P 1'
#
loop_
_entity.id
_entity.type
_entity.pdbx_description
1 polymer ?
#
loop_
_entity_poly.entity_id
_entity_poly.type
_entity_poly.pdbx_seq_one_letter_code
_entity_poly.pdbx_strand_id
1 'polypeptide(L)'
;MASGTATATLSLARYRVTFEAIEPLALLEYLGSTLRGAFGHAFRELCCPARPGEACPMPAACAYHLVFETAPPPDSPALRTHEEIPRPFVIAPPPASADEYRRGDHVVFDLTLIGRAREFLPHFVVTLREVDGLGRGRRRVRLAKIEAVDPLREVSETVFVGDEALVRPVDLGVTFDECAAVRSPGAAIRVAFLTQTRLKHDAGFVRRPDFHVLFRRLLGRLSSLARFHCGAPLDLDFRGLIERAQAVRLVSDDTRWTAWTRYSSRQDRRMEWTGLVGSATYEGDLAVFWPYLLFGQWTHVGKGATFGLGSYRVEGAE
;
A
#
# COMPACT_ATOMS: atom_id res chain seq x y z
N MET A 1 -39.99 -4.26 2.78
CA MET A 1 -38.66 -4.44 3.39
C MET A 1 -37.67 -3.69 2.49
N ALA A 2 -37.26 -2.51 2.90
CA ALA A 2 -36.33 -1.68 2.14
C ALA A 2 -34.94 -2.32 2.29
N SER A 3 -34.43 -2.87 1.19
CA SER A 3 -33.02 -3.27 1.06
C SER A 3 -32.18 -1.99 1.10
N GLY A 4 -31.68 -1.66 2.26
CA GLY A 4 -30.67 -0.62 2.41
C GLY A 4 -29.42 -1.05 1.69
N THR A 5 -29.19 -0.53 0.50
CA THR A 5 -27.88 -0.59 -0.19
C THR A 5 -26.90 0.15 0.71
N ALA A 6 -26.15 -0.62 1.52
CA ALA A 6 -25.02 -0.08 2.24
C ALA A 6 -24.09 0.55 1.20
N THR A 7 -23.94 1.85 1.25
CA THR A 7 -23.01 2.60 0.40
C THR A 7 -21.61 2.05 0.71
N ALA A 8 -20.99 1.37 -0.24
CA ALA A 8 -19.71 0.73 0.00
C ALA A 8 -18.65 1.81 0.26
N THR A 9 -18.23 1.94 1.48
CA THR A 9 -17.25 2.95 1.91
C THR A 9 -15.84 2.45 1.67
N LEU A 10 -14.98 3.31 1.11
CA LEU A 10 -13.55 3.02 0.97
C LEU A 10 -12.96 2.74 2.37
N SER A 11 -12.45 1.54 2.56
CA SER A 11 -11.96 1.07 3.87
C SER A 11 -10.67 0.28 3.74
N LEU A 12 -9.89 0.25 4.81
CA LEU A 12 -8.67 -0.54 4.92
C LEU A 12 -8.52 -1.13 6.32
N ALA A 13 -7.68 -2.16 6.44
CA ALA A 13 -7.15 -2.62 7.71
C ALA A 13 -5.63 -2.73 7.59
N ARG A 14 -4.93 -2.38 8.66
CA ARG A 14 -3.47 -2.39 8.72
C ARG A 14 -3.00 -3.43 9.72
N TYR A 15 -1.99 -4.20 9.34
CA TYR A 15 -1.42 -5.25 10.16
C TYR A 15 0.07 -5.04 10.27
N ARG A 16 0.61 -5.12 11.48
CA ARG A 16 2.05 -5.20 11.72
C ARG A 16 2.46 -6.66 11.75
N VAL A 17 3.34 -7.02 10.85
CA VAL A 17 3.87 -8.39 10.69
C VAL A 17 5.29 -8.42 11.20
N THR A 18 5.59 -9.40 12.04
CA THR A 18 6.91 -9.63 12.61
C THR A 18 7.42 -11.01 12.22
N PHE A 19 8.51 -11.06 11.48
CA PHE A 19 9.31 -12.27 11.28
C PHE A 19 10.48 -12.29 12.26
N GLU A 20 10.81 -13.46 12.77
CA GLU A 20 12.04 -13.73 13.49
C GLU A 20 13.09 -14.32 12.54
N ALA A 21 14.31 -13.81 12.57
CA ALA A 21 15.46 -14.38 11.85
C ALA A 21 15.94 -15.64 12.56
N ILE A 22 15.83 -16.80 11.92
CA ILE A 22 16.27 -18.09 12.47
C ILE A 22 17.78 -18.30 12.27
N GLU A 23 18.34 -17.60 11.33
CA GLU A 23 19.78 -17.56 11.05
C GLU A 23 20.19 -16.13 10.63
N PRO A 24 21.47 -15.79 10.61
CA PRO A 24 21.91 -14.47 10.15
C PRO A 24 21.42 -14.17 8.75
N LEU A 25 20.84 -12.99 8.56
CA LEU A 25 20.14 -12.54 7.35
C LEU A 25 20.68 -11.19 6.92
N ALA A 26 21.11 -11.07 5.66
CA ALA A 26 21.47 -9.81 5.03
C ALA A 26 20.40 -9.42 3.98
N LEU A 27 19.84 -8.23 4.11
CA LEU A 27 18.80 -7.68 3.25
C LEU A 27 19.33 -6.42 2.56
N LEU A 28 20.37 -6.60 1.75
CA LEU A 28 21.08 -5.53 1.02
C LEU A 28 20.24 -4.87 -0.09
N GLU A 29 19.09 -5.44 -0.40
CA GLU A 29 18.15 -4.89 -1.37
C GLU A 29 16.98 -4.23 -0.64
N TYR A 30 16.22 -3.41 -1.36
CA TYR A 30 15.02 -2.81 -0.80
C TYR A 30 14.07 -3.88 -0.24
N LEU A 31 13.91 -3.87 1.08
CA LEU A 31 13.17 -4.86 1.84
C LEU A 31 11.74 -5.09 1.32
N GLY A 32 11.04 -4.03 0.89
CA GLY A 32 9.70 -4.14 0.32
C GLY A 32 9.64 -4.99 -0.95
N SER A 33 10.71 -4.99 -1.74
CA SER A 33 10.82 -5.89 -2.91
C SER A 33 11.01 -7.34 -2.50
N THR A 34 11.88 -7.58 -1.53
CA THR A 34 12.16 -8.91 -0.99
C THR A 34 10.91 -9.52 -0.36
N LEU A 35 10.25 -8.78 0.53
CA LEU A 35 9.01 -9.21 1.18
C LEU A 35 7.89 -9.51 0.18
N ARG A 36 7.64 -8.57 -0.74
CA ARG A 36 6.56 -8.77 -1.74
C ARG A 36 6.88 -9.93 -2.68
N GLY A 37 8.14 -10.12 -3.01
CA GLY A 37 8.59 -11.25 -3.85
C GLY A 37 8.35 -12.59 -3.17
N ALA A 38 8.85 -12.77 -1.94
CA ALA A 38 8.67 -13.97 -1.15
C ALA A 38 7.18 -14.27 -0.90
N PHE A 39 6.43 -13.25 -0.43
CA PHE A 39 5.00 -13.38 -0.20
C PHE A 39 4.23 -13.73 -1.48
N GLY A 40 4.49 -13.04 -2.61
CA GLY A 40 3.75 -13.27 -3.85
C GLY A 40 3.98 -14.66 -4.45
N HIS A 41 5.16 -15.23 -4.25
CA HIS A 41 5.47 -16.59 -4.66
C HIS A 41 4.67 -17.61 -3.83
N ALA A 42 4.78 -17.52 -2.50
CA ALA A 42 4.06 -18.39 -1.58
C ALA A 42 2.52 -18.26 -1.73
N PHE A 43 2.02 -17.04 -1.91
CA PHE A 43 0.58 -16.79 -2.09
C PHE A 43 0.04 -17.41 -3.37
N ARG A 44 0.83 -17.38 -4.45
CA ARG A 44 0.46 -18.07 -5.69
C ARG A 44 0.41 -19.57 -5.51
N GLU A 45 1.43 -20.16 -4.91
CA GLU A 45 1.52 -21.61 -4.67
C GLU A 45 0.37 -22.12 -3.82
N LEU A 46 -0.01 -21.39 -2.77
CA LEU A 46 -1.10 -21.76 -1.87
C LEU A 46 -2.50 -21.52 -2.44
N CYS A 47 -2.69 -20.42 -3.19
CA CYS A 47 -4.04 -19.93 -3.51
C CYS A 47 -4.44 -20.11 -4.97
N CYS A 48 -3.50 -20.39 -5.89
CA CYS A 48 -3.83 -20.57 -7.31
C CYS A 48 -3.67 -22.03 -7.73
N PRO A 49 -4.73 -22.68 -8.24
CA PRO A 49 -4.66 -24.08 -8.68
C PRO A 49 -3.90 -24.27 -10.00
N ALA A 50 -3.63 -23.18 -10.74
CA ALA A 50 -2.90 -23.25 -12.00
C ALA A 50 -1.38 -23.40 -11.79
N ARG A 51 -0.74 -24.23 -12.61
CA ARG A 51 0.72 -24.35 -12.64
C ARG A 51 1.37 -23.04 -13.09
N PRO A 52 2.65 -22.81 -12.75
CA PRO A 52 3.40 -21.67 -13.26
C PRO A 52 3.37 -21.63 -14.80
N GLY A 53 2.90 -20.51 -15.37
CA GLY A 53 2.78 -20.32 -16.82
C GLY A 53 1.41 -20.70 -17.41
N GLU A 54 0.56 -21.39 -16.67
CA GLU A 54 -0.80 -21.72 -17.12
C GLU A 54 -1.81 -20.65 -16.69
N ALA A 55 -2.89 -20.52 -17.47
CA ALA A 55 -4.02 -19.66 -17.11
C ALA A 55 -4.81 -20.27 -15.95
N CYS A 56 -5.24 -19.43 -15.00
CA CYS A 56 -6.07 -19.87 -13.90
C CYS A 56 -7.46 -20.30 -14.40
N PRO A 57 -7.94 -21.51 -14.07
CA PRO A 57 -9.25 -22.00 -14.53
C PRO A 57 -10.43 -21.28 -13.84
N MET A 58 -10.19 -20.57 -12.73
CA MET A 58 -11.24 -19.90 -11.93
C MET A 58 -10.80 -18.51 -11.43
N PRO A 59 -10.43 -17.58 -12.30
CA PRO A 59 -9.85 -16.29 -11.89
C PRO A 59 -10.80 -15.45 -11.04
N ALA A 60 -12.11 -15.56 -11.24
CA ALA A 60 -13.13 -14.82 -10.50
C ALA A 60 -13.28 -15.27 -9.03
N ALA A 61 -12.85 -16.49 -8.69
CA ALA A 61 -12.90 -17.05 -7.33
C ALA A 61 -11.52 -17.29 -6.72
N CYS A 62 -10.45 -17.14 -7.49
CA CYS A 62 -9.09 -17.37 -7.04
C CYS A 62 -8.58 -16.18 -6.23
N ALA A 63 -8.22 -16.41 -4.95
CA ALA A 63 -7.68 -15.37 -4.08
C ALA A 63 -6.42 -14.69 -4.67
N TYR A 64 -5.55 -15.45 -5.34
CA TYR A 64 -4.37 -14.91 -6.01
C TYR A 64 -4.76 -13.91 -7.11
N HIS A 65 -5.73 -14.25 -7.97
CA HIS A 65 -6.18 -13.34 -9.03
C HIS A 65 -6.90 -12.12 -8.47
N LEU A 66 -7.75 -12.29 -7.47
CA LEU A 66 -8.49 -11.19 -6.85
C LEU A 66 -7.57 -10.16 -6.17
N VAL A 67 -6.44 -10.62 -5.62
CA VAL A 67 -5.50 -9.78 -4.87
C VAL A 67 -4.29 -9.33 -5.70
N PHE A 68 -3.66 -10.24 -6.45
CA PHE A 68 -2.38 -10.00 -7.15
C PHE A 68 -2.52 -9.72 -8.64
N GLU A 69 -3.48 -10.33 -9.30
CA GLU A 69 -3.68 -10.22 -10.76
C GLU A 69 -5.07 -9.70 -11.08
N THR A 70 -5.56 -8.75 -10.26
CA THR A 70 -6.88 -8.15 -10.46
C THR A 70 -7.06 -7.70 -11.91
N ALA A 71 -7.92 -8.43 -12.62
CA ALA A 71 -8.33 -8.07 -13.96
C ALA A 71 -9.65 -7.28 -13.91
N PRO A 72 -9.84 -6.30 -14.78
CA PRO A 72 -11.11 -5.64 -14.88
C PRO A 72 -12.18 -6.62 -15.36
N PRO A 73 -13.45 -6.41 -14.97
CA PRO A 73 -14.55 -7.14 -15.57
C PRO A 73 -14.48 -7.02 -17.10
N PRO A 74 -14.79 -8.09 -17.86
CA PRO A 74 -14.93 -8.00 -19.30
C PRO A 74 -15.88 -6.84 -19.63
N ASP A 75 -15.55 -6.05 -20.67
CA ASP A 75 -16.33 -4.90 -21.14
C ASP A 75 -16.42 -3.72 -20.17
N SER A 76 -15.57 -3.63 -19.17
CA SER A 76 -15.54 -2.49 -18.25
C SER A 76 -15.13 -1.19 -18.97
N PRO A 77 -15.99 -0.17 -19.06
CA PRO A 77 -15.62 1.13 -19.64
C PRO A 77 -14.49 1.84 -18.87
N ALA A 78 -14.21 1.39 -17.65
CA ALA A 78 -13.13 1.90 -16.82
C ALA A 78 -11.73 1.61 -17.37
N LEU A 79 -11.56 0.61 -18.24
CA LEU A 79 -10.28 0.31 -18.91
C LEU A 79 -9.81 1.42 -19.84
N ARG A 80 -10.73 2.25 -20.36
CA ARG A 80 -10.37 3.37 -21.22
C ARG A 80 -9.71 4.52 -20.46
N THR A 81 -9.89 4.57 -19.15
CA THR A 81 -9.39 5.66 -18.28
C THR A 81 -8.31 5.24 -17.29
N HIS A 82 -8.12 3.95 -17.05
CA HIS A 82 -7.14 3.43 -16.08
C HIS A 82 -6.10 2.55 -16.77
N GLU A 83 -4.83 2.96 -16.70
CA GLU A 83 -3.70 2.18 -17.26
C GLU A 83 -3.55 0.81 -16.59
N GLU A 84 -3.82 0.72 -15.29
CA GLU A 84 -3.74 -0.50 -14.48
C GLU A 84 -4.69 -0.42 -13.28
N ILE A 85 -5.34 -1.52 -12.93
CA ILE A 85 -6.09 -1.62 -11.66
C ILE A 85 -5.09 -1.70 -10.51
N PRO A 86 -5.18 -0.80 -9.51
CA PRO A 86 -4.31 -0.88 -8.34
C PRO A 86 -4.64 -2.14 -7.54
N ARG A 87 -3.62 -2.87 -7.12
CA ARG A 87 -3.81 -4.01 -6.23
C ARG A 87 -4.26 -3.55 -4.85
N PRO A 88 -5.16 -4.29 -4.17
CA PRO A 88 -5.80 -3.86 -2.92
C PRO A 88 -4.94 -4.16 -1.68
N PHE A 89 -3.63 -4.09 -1.78
CA PHE A 89 -2.72 -4.25 -0.65
C PHE A 89 -1.45 -3.41 -0.80
N VAL A 90 -0.81 -3.17 0.33
CA VAL A 90 0.51 -2.54 0.44
C VAL A 90 1.36 -3.36 1.42
N ILE A 91 2.59 -3.70 1.04
CA ILE A 91 3.62 -4.22 1.95
C ILE A 91 4.62 -3.09 2.18
N ALA A 92 4.63 -2.53 3.38
CA ALA A 92 5.39 -1.34 3.72
C ALA A 92 6.44 -1.66 4.79
N PRO A 93 7.71 -1.90 4.42
CA PRO A 93 8.79 -1.94 5.40
C PRO A 93 8.98 -0.56 6.02
N PRO A 94 9.57 -0.47 7.23
CA PRO A 94 9.92 0.83 7.80
C PRO A 94 10.90 1.55 6.87
N PRO A 95 10.87 2.90 6.83
CA PRO A 95 11.75 3.69 5.94
C PRO A 95 13.24 3.42 6.19
N ALA A 96 13.62 3.15 7.43
CA ALA A 96 14.96 2.76 7.84
C ALA A 96 14.92 1.33 8.40
N SER A 97 15.11 0.33 7.54
CA SER A 97 15.33 -1.06 7.94
C SER A 97 16.83 -1.33 8.07
N ALA A 98 17.20 -2.24 8.93
CA ALA A 98 18.58 -2.71 9.02
C ALA A 98 18.94 -3.52 7.75
N ASP A 99 20.18 -3.42 7.33
CA ASP A 99 20.70 -4.24 6.22
C ASP A 99 21.09 -5.64 6.67
N GLU A 100 21.35 -5.80 7.98
CA GLU A 100 21.76 -7.07 8.58
C GLU A 100 20.93 -7.37 9.83
N TYR A 101 20.56 -8.63 9.98
CA TYR A 101 19.81 -9.17 11.12
C TYR A 101 20.56 -10.39 11.66
N ARG A 102 20.72 -10.47 12.97
CA ARG A 102 21.26 -11.64 13.68
C ARG A 102 20.15 -12.66 13.94
N ARG A 103 20.52 -13.87 14.25
CA ARG A 103 19.57 -14.87 14.75
C ARG A 103 18.82 -14.32 15.97
N GLY A 104 17.50 -14.40 15.95
CA GLY A 104 16.60 -13.87 16.97
C GLY A 104 16.16 -12.41 16.75
N ASP A 105 16.78 -11.68 15.81
CA ASP A 105 16.32 -10.34 15.46
C ASP A 105 14.99 -10.39 14.71
N HIS A 106 14.24 -9.30 14.77
CA HIS A 106 12.93 -9.17 14.16
C HIS A 106 12.95 -8.31 12.90
N VAL A 107 12.42 -8.87 11.82
CA VAL A 107 12.11 -8.15 10.58
C VAL A 107 10.64 -7.73 10.66
N VAL A 108 10.39 -6.44 10.85
CA VAL A 108 9.04 -5.88 11.02
C VAL A 108 8.63 -5.11 9.77
N PHE A 109 7.39 -5.26 9.34
CA PHE A 109 6.79 -4.47 8.27
C PHE A 109 5.29 -4.34 8.46
N ASP A 110 4.68 -3.37 7.81
CA ASP A 110 3.24 -3.21 7.83
C ASP A 110 2.61 -3.75 6.53
N LEU A 111 1.49 -4.44 6.68
CA LEU A 111 0.63 -4.92 5.60
C LEU A 111 -0.68 -4.16 5.67
N THR A 112 -1.05 -3.44 4.62
CA THR A 112 -2.37 -2.82 4.49
C THR A 112 -3.22 -3.63 3.51
N LEU A 113 -4.43 -4.01 3.92
CA LEU A 113 -5.44 -4.65 3.08
C LEU A 113 -6.60 -3.67 2.85
N ILE A 114 -7.04 -3.52 1.59
CA ILE A 114 -7.98 -2.48 1.17
C ILE A 114 -9.25 -3.12 0.64
N GLY A 115 -10.41 -2.65 1.11
CA GLY A 115 -11.73 -3.13 0.70
C GLY A 115 -11.86 -4.64 0.89
N ARG A 116 -12.34 -5.35 -0.14
CA ARG A 116 -12.56 -6.80 -0.10
C ARG A 116 -11.30 -7.64 0.16
N ALA A 117 -10.09 -7.07 -0.01
CA ALA A 117 -8.87 -7.81 0.34
C ALA A 117 -8.80 -8.15 1.84
N ARG A 118 -9.52 -7.44 2.70
CA ARG A 118 -9.63 -7.72 4.14
C ARG A 118 -10.23 -9.11 4.41
N GLU A 119 -11.15 -9.57 3.56
CA GLU A 119 -11.79 -10.89 3.66
C GLU A 119 -10.79 -12.03 3.46
N PHE A 120 -9.67 -11.76 2.80
CA PHE A 120 -8.60 -12.72 2.55
C PHE A 120 -7.52 -12.75 3.64
N LEU A 121 -7.69 -12.05 4.78
CA LEU A 121 -6.72 -12.07 5.88
C LEU A 121 -6.25 -13.48 6.25
N PRO A 122 -7.13 -14.51 6.38
CA PRO A 122 -6.67 -15.87 6.68
C PRO A 122 -5.69 -16.42 5.65
N HIS A 123 -5.92 -16.15 4.36
CA HIS A 123 -5.00 -16.56 3.28
C HIS A 123 -3.64 -15.85 3.41
N PHE A 124 -3.65 -14.56 3.79
CA PHE A 124 -2.41 -13.81 4.05
C PHE A 124 -1.64 -14.41 5.22
N VAL A 125 -2.32 -14.75 6.33
CA VAL A 125 -1.68 -15.34 7.51
C VAL A 125 -1.05 -16.69 7.18
N VAL A 126 -1.80 -17.59 6.52
CA VAL A 126 -1.27 -18.90 6.12
C VAL A 126 -0.08 -18.73 5.18
N THR A 127 -0.17 -17.82 4.19
CA THR A 127 0.94 -17.55 3.28
C THR A 127 2.17 -17.02 4.00
N LEU A 128 2.00 -16.10 4.94
CA LEU A 128 3.11 -15.55 5.71
C LEU A 128 3.78 -16.61 6.59
N ARG A 129 3.05 -17.61 7.08
CA ARG A 129 3.62 -18.77 7.80
C ARG A 129 4.50 -19.65 6.89
N GLU A 130 4.11 -19.78 5.63
CA GLU A 130 4.86 -20.57 4.64
C GLU A 130 6.08 -19.81 4.06
N VAL A 131 6.23 -18.53 4.34
CA VAL A 131 7.45 -17.80 4.00
C VAL A 131 8.56 -18.23 4.94
N ASP A 132 9.34 -19.21 4.53
CA ASP A 132 10.43 -19.83 5.28
C ASP A 132 11.79 -19.15 5.07
N GLY A 133 11.92 -18.24 4.09
CA GLY A 133 13.18 -17.60 3.78
C GLY A 133 13.07 -16.25 3.08
N LEU A 134 13.96 -15.32 3.42
CA LEU A 134 14.08 -13.98 2.86
C LEU A 134 15.48 -13.72 2.28
N GLY A 135 15.54 -12.77 1.33
CA GLY A 135 16.77 -12.27 0.75
C GLY A 135 17.53 -13.27 -0.10
N ARG A 136 18.77 -12.92 -0.43
CA ARG A 136 19.68 -13.81 -1.18
C ARG A 136 20.02 -15.06 -0.37
N GLY A 137 19.88 -16.23 -1.02
CA GLY A 137 20.12 -17.51 -0.38
C GLY A 137 18.97 -17.98 0.51
N ARG A 138 17.79 -17.33 0.45
CA ARG A 138 16.59 -17.72 1.20
C ARG A 138 16.89 -18.00 2.67
N ARG A 139 17.48 -17.02 3.35
CA ARG A 139 17.84 -17.14 4.76
C ARG A 139 16.59 -17.34 5.60
N ARG A 140 16.64 -18.33 6.49
CA ARG A 140 15.48 -18.81 7.22
C ARG A 140 14.91 -17.76 8.17
N VAL A 141 13.59 -17.58 8.03
CA VAL A 141 12.77 -16.75 8.93
C VAL A 141 11.54 -17.54 9.40
N ARG A 142 10.92 -17.08 10.46
CA ARG A 142 9.66 -17.63 10.99
C ARG A 142 8.70 -16.48 11.28
N LEU A 143 7.43 -16.64 10.93
CA LEU A 143 6.39 -15.70 11.35
C LEU A 143 6.25 -15.77 12.88
N ALA A 144 6.57 -14.68 13.57
CA ALA A 144 6.49 -14.59 15.03
C ALA A 144 5.14 -14.03 15.48
N LYS A 145 4.64 -12.95 14.83
CA LYS A 145 3.43 -12.27 15.27
C LYS A 145 2.78 -11.49 14.15
N ILE A 146 1.45 -11.36 14.19
CA ILE A 146 0.66 -10.38 13.42
C ILE A 146 -0.23 -9.63 14.41
N GLU A 147 -0.21 -8.29 14.33
CA GLU A 147 -1.08 -7.38 15.08
C GLU A 147 -1.91 -6.55 14.10
N ALA A 148 -3.22 -6.48 14.31
CA ALA A 148 -4.04 -5.45 13.68
C ALA A 148 -3.75 -4.11 14.34
N VAL A 149 -3.64 -3.05 13.55
CA VAL A 149 -3.29 -1.71 14.03
C VAL A 149 -4.31 -0.72 13.50
N ASP A 150 -4.96 0.02 14.37
CA ASP A 150 -5.74 1.20 14.01
C ASP A 150 -4.82 2.44 14.05
N PRO A 151 -4.45 2.99 12.90
CA PRO A 151 -3.51 4.10 12.86
C PRO A 151 -4.14 5.45 13.20
N LEU A 152 -5.49 5.56 13.31
CA LEU A 152 -6.17 6.77 13.76
C LEU A 152 -6.30 6.83 15.28
N ARG A 153 -6.53 5.66 15.90
CA ARG A 153 -6.74 5.55 17.36
C ARG A 153 -5.48 5.10 18.10
N GLU A 154 -4.43 4.75 17.37
CA GLU A 154 -3.14 4.26 17.90
C GLU A 154 -3.31 3.03 18.82
N VAL A 155 -4.26 2.15 18.49
CA VAL A 155 -4.48 0.90 19.21
C VAL A 155 -4.05 -0.28 18.37
N SER A 156 -3.65 -1.38 19.02
CA SER A 156 -3.31 -2.62 18.36
C SER A 156 -3.86 -3.83 19.10
N GLU A 157 -4.23 -4.86 18.34
CA GLU A 157 -4.69 -6.15 18.86
C GLU A 157 -3.98 -7.30 18.18
N THR A 158 -3.67 -8.35 18.94
CA THR A 158 -3.00 -9.52 18.41
C THR A 158 -3.96 -10.38 17.56
N VAL A 159 -3.59 -10.57 16.29
CA VAL A 159 -4.29 -11.44 15.33
C VAL A 159 -3.72 -12.86 15.34
N PHE A 160 -2.39 -12.98 15.44
CA PHE A 160 -1.70 -14.25 15.32
C PHE A 160 -0.39 -14.24 16.12
N VAL A 161 -0.05 -15.39 16.73
CA VAL A 161 1.24 -15.65 17.37
C VAL A 161 1.82 -16.93 16.76
N GLY A 162 3.10 -16.93 16.46
CA GLY A 162 3.79 -17.89 15.59
C GLY A 162 3.61 -19.38 15.90
N ASP A 163 3.51 -19.75 17.18
CA ASP A 163 3.39 -21.15 17.61
C ASP A 163 1.92 -21.60 17.77
N GLU A 164 0.97 -20.68 17.60
CA GLU A 164 -0.45 -20.97 17.69
C GLU A 164 -1.04 -21.35 16.30
N ALA A 165 -2.07 -22.20 16.31
CA ALA A 165 -2.83 -22.53 15.11
C ALA A 165 -4.02 -21.58 14.88
N LEU A 166 -4.24 -20.62 15.80
CA LEU A 166 -5.42 -19.77 15.83
C LEU A 166 -5.15 -18.40 15.22
N VAL A 167 -5.98 -18.02 14.26
CA VAL A 167 -6.12 -16.64 13.77
C VAL A 167 -7.29 -16.00 14.51
N ARG A 168 -7.02 -14.98 15.32
CA ARG A 168 -8.07 -14.27 16.07
C ARG A 168 -8.79 -13.30 15.13
N PRO A 169 -10.14 -13.30 15.13
CA PRO A 169 -10.88 -12.27 14.41
C PRO A 169 -10.70 -10.93 15.13
N VAL A 170 -10.14 -9.96 14.41
CA VAL A 170 -9.94 -8.59 14.89
C VAL A 170 -10.49 -7.64 13.84
N ASP A 171 -11.40 -6.75 14.23
CA ASP A 171 -11.99 -5.75 13.34
C ASP A 171 -11.47 -4.34 13.70
N LEU A 172 -10.19 -4.13 13.48
CA LEU A 172 -9.54 -2.82 13.52
C LEU A 172 -9.36 -2.33 12.09
N GLY A 173 -10.38 -1.67 11.55
CA GLY A 173 -10.36 -1.07 10.24
C GLY A 173 -10.50 0.45 10.30
N VAL A 174 -10.06 1.14 9.26
CA VAL A 174 -10.24 2.57 9.05
C VAL A 174 -11.05 2.78 7.78
N THR A 175 -12.05 3.64 7.87
CA THR A 175 -12.88 4.07 6.74
C THR A 175 -12.48 5.47 6.28
N PHE A 176 -12.82 5.80 5.04
CA PHE A 176 -12.61 7.15 4.52
C PHE A 176 -13.43 8.18 5.29
N ASP A 177 -14.64 7.81 5.73
CA ASP A 177 -15.53 8.70 6.49
C ASP A 177 -14.96 9.04 7.88
N GLU A 178 -14.26 8.09 8.53
CA GLU A 178 -13.52 8.36 9.77
C GLU A 178 -12.38 9.35 9.53
N CYS A 179 -11.67 9.23 8.41
CA CYS A 179 -10.66 10.22 8.02
C CYS A 179 -11.29 11.60 7.74
N ALA A 180 -12.50 11.64 7.16
CA ALA A 180 -13.22 12.88 6.90
C ALA A 180 -13.70 13.57 8.19
N ALA A 181 -13.90 12.82 9.26
CA ALA A 181 -14.24 13.36 10.58
C ALA A 181 -13.02 13.94 11.33
N VAL A 182 -11.80 13.65 10.89
CA VAL A 182 -10.59 14.21 11.49
C VAL A 182 -10.41 15.66 11.05
N ARG A 183 -10.32 16.57 12.01
CA ARG A 183 -10.14 18.00 11.74
C ARG A 183 -8.83 18.26 10.99
N SER A 184 -8.90 19.07 9.95
CA SER A 184 -7.71 19.55 9.24
C SER A 184 -6.84 20.39 10.17
N PRO A 185 -5.51 20.24 10.09
CA PRO A 185 -4.57 20.95 10.99
C PRO A 185 -4.44 22.46 10.71
N GLY A 186 -5.00 22.96 9.59
CA GLY A 186 -4.96 24.40 9.28
C GLY A 186 -4.69 24.68 7.81
N ALA A 187 -4.16 25.90 7.54
CA ALA A 187 -3.89 26.39 6.20
C ALA A 187 -2.55 25.91 5.63
N ALA A 188 -1.69 25.31 6.44
CA ALA A 188 -0.41 24.77 6.01
C ALA A 188 -0.27 23.29 6.44
N ILE A 189 0.27 22.46 5.54
CA ILE A 189 0.61 21.07 5.81
C ILE A 189 2.02 20.77 5.31
N ARG A 190 2.67 19.82 6.00
CA ARG A 190 3.92 19.21 5.56
C ARG A 190 3.65 17.79 5.13
N VAL A 191 4.14 17.42 3.96
CA VAL A 191 4.15 16.05 3.44
C VAL A 191 5.58 15.55 3.41
N ALA A 192 5.90 14.54 4.24
CA ALA A 192 7.19 13.88 4.26
C ALA A 192 7.12 12.61 3.41
N PHE A 193 7.81 12.57 2.26
CA PHE A 193 7.94 11.42 1.39
C PHE A 193 9.01 10.48 1.96
N LEU A 194 8.56 9.38 2.55
CA LEU A 194 9.39 8.44 3.32
C LEU A 194 10.11 7.43 2.42
N THR A 195 9.50 7.10 1.28
CA THR A 195 10.08 6.20 0.29
C THR A 195 9.97 6.80 -1.11
N GLN A 196 10.72 6.29 -2.08
CA GLN A 196 10.74 6.81 -3.46
C GLN A 196 9.32 6.98 -4.00
N THR A 197 8.91 8.21 -4.15
CA THR A 197 7.59 8.60 -4.63
C THR A 197 7.66 8.99 -6.10
N ARG A 198 6.97 8.24 -6.95
CA ARG A 198 6.97 8.39 -8.41
C ARG A 198 5.63 8.92 -8.87
N LEU A 199 5.56 10.22 -9.06
CA LEU A 199 4.34 10.90 -9.55
C LEU A 199 4.48 11.10 -11.06
N LYS A 200 3.66 10.40 -11.84
CA LYS A 200 3.60 10.57 -13.29
C LYS A 200 2.77 11.81 -13.61
N HIS A 201 3.31 12.70 -14.42
CA HIS A 201 2.59 13.82 -15.02
C HIS A 201 2.98 13.91 -16.48
N ASP A 202 2.00 14.04 -17.37
CA ASP A 202 2.19 13.94 -18.82
C ASP A 202 3.01 12.68 -19.20
N ALA A 203 4.11 12.83 -19.92
CA ALA A 203 4.94 11.73 -20.40
C ALA A 203 6.01 11.25 -19.40
N GLY A 204 6.19 11.92 -18.24
CA GLY A 204 7.32 11.65 -17.36
C GLY A 204 6.98 11.57 -15.87
N PHE A 205 8.01 11.38 -15.05
CA PHE A 205 7.93 11.51 -13.60
C PHE A 205 8.40 12.91 -13.19
N VAL A 206 7.61 13.56 -12.34
CA VAL A 206 7.95 14.90 -11.84
C VAL A 206 9.08 14.82 -10.81
N ARG A 207 9.93 15.86 -10.83
CA ARG A 207 11.02 16.05 -9.86
C ARG A 207 10.69 17.10 -8.81
N ARG A 208 9.57 17.79 -8.98
CA ARG A 208 9.01 18.76 -8.03
C ARG A 208 7.59 18.29 -7.69
N PRO A 209 7.24 18.12 -6.41
CA PRO A 209 5.94 17.60 -6.01
C PRO A 209 4.88 18.71 -5.92
N ASP A 210 4.54 19.37 -7.04
CA ASP A 210 3.45 20.33 -7.03
C ASP A 210 2.16 19.68 -6.53
N PHE A 211 1.40 20.40 -5.67
CA PHE A 211 0.28 19.82 -4.93
C PHE A 211 -0.76 19.18 -5.84
N HIS A 212 -1.16 19.83 -6.91
CA HIS A 212 -2.15 19.32 -7.84
C HIS A 212 -1.71 18.02 -8.53
N VAL A 213 -0.40 17.82 -8.75
CA VAL A 213 0.15 16.58 -9.30
C VAL A 213 0.10 15.45 -8.27
N LEU A 214 0.55 15.72 -7.04
CA LEU A 214 0.45 14.79 -5.92
C LEU A 214 -0.99 14.35 -5.70
N PHE A 215 -1.89 15.35 -5.55
CA PHE A 215 -3.28 15.10 -5.24
C PHE A 215 -4.01 14.36 -6.37
N ARG A 216 -3.78 14.72 -7.63
CA ARG A 216 -4.34 14.01 -8.79
C ARG A 216 -3.99 12.53 -8.79
N ARG A 217 -2.73 12.18 -8.50
CA ARG A 217 -2.27 10.78 -8.44
C ARG A 217 -2.87 10.02 -7.26
N LEU A 218 -2.97 10.68 -6.12
CA LEU A 218 -3.61 10.13 -4.94
C LEU A 218 -5.10 9.89 -5.17
N LEU A 219 -5.83 10.92 -5.63
CA LEU A 219 -7.27 10.85 -5.90
C LEU A 219 -7.59 9.76 -6.93
N GLY A 220 -6.81 9.67 -8.02
CA GLY A 220 -6.97 8.62 -9.03
C GLY A 220 -6.77 7.22 -8.46
N ARG A 221 -5.78 7.04 -7.56
CA ARG A 221 -5.55 5.77 -6.88
C ARG A 221 -6.69 5.40 -5.94
N LEU A 222 -7.14 6.33 -5.08
CA LEU A 222 -8.24 6.10 -4.14
C LEU A 222 -9.55 5.80 -4.86
N SER A 223 -9.87 6.55 -5.92
CA SER A 223 -11.04 6.30 -6.76
C SER A 223 -11.02 4.92 -7.40
N SER A 224 -9.84 4.48 -7.88
CA SER A 224 -9.70 3.14 -8.46
C SER A 224 -9.82 2.04 -7.40
N LEU A 225 -9.23 2.23 -6.22
CA LEU A 225 -9.37 1.29 -5.10
C LEU A 225 -10.83 1.15 -4.65
N ALA A 226 -11.55 2.27 -4.50
CA ALA A 226 -12.97 2.28 -4.16
C ALA A 226 -13.79 1.51 -5.21
N ARG A 227 -13.62 1.84 -6.47
CA ARG A 227 -14.39 1.26 -7.58
C ARG A 227 -14.17 -0.25 -7.72
N PHE A 228 -12.92 -0.70 -7.68
CA PHE A 228 -12.59 -2.10 -7.99
C PHE A 228 -12.57 -3.02 -6.77
N HIS A 229 -12.40 -2.46 -5.57
CA HIS A 229 -12.19 -3.27 -4.36
C HIS A 229 -13.15 -2.95 -3.21
N CYS A 230 -13.94 -1.87 -3.31
CA CYS A 230 -14.93 -1.52 -2.28
C CYS A 230 -16.37 -1.51 -2.80
N GLY A 231 -16.59 -1.99 -4.05
CA GLY A 231 -17.93 -2.22 -4.61
C GLY A 231 -18.61 -1.00 -5.24
N ALA A 232 -18.15 0.23 -4.98
CA ALA A 232 -18.68 1.44 -5.60
C ALA A 232 -17.58 2.47 -5.86
N PRO A 233 -17.70 3.29 -6.93
CA PRO A 233 -16.85 4.45 -7.10
C PRO A 233 -17.12 5.48 -6.01
N LEU A 234 -16.12 6.31 -5.69
CA LEU A 234 -16.33 7.50 -4.88
C LEU A 234 -17.21 8.50 -5.67
N ASP A 235 -18.25 9.00 -5.02
CA ASP A 235 -19.08 10.08 -5.59
C ASP A 235 -18.37 11.42 -5.37
N LEU A 236 -17.67 11.90 -6.39
CA LEU A 236 -16.78 13.05 -6.31
C LEU A 236 -16.90 13.95 -7.55
N ASP A 237 -16.84 15.25 -7.33
CA ASP A 237 -16.45 16.21 -8.36
C ASP A 237 -14.92 16.16 -8.57
N PHE A 238 -14.46 15.14 -9.30
CA PHE A 238 -13.04 14.93 -9.58
C PHE A 238 -12.38 16.15 -10.23
N ARG A 239 -13.09 16.79 -11.16
CA ARG A 239 -12.58 17.94 -11.89
C ARG A 239 -12.45 19.17 -10.99
N GLY A 240 -13.50 19.51 -10.25
CA GLY A 240 -13.47 20.63 -9.31
C GLY A 240 -12.44 20.47 -8.21
N LEU A 241 -12.24 19.25 -7.70
CA LEU A 241 -11.17 18.97 -6.73
C LEU A 241 -9.78 19.22 -7.33
N ILE A 242 -9.51 18.83 -8.57
CA ILE A 242 -8.21 19.07 -9.20
C ILE A 242 -8.02 20.55 -9.53
N GLU A 243 -9.06 21.26 -9.96
CA GLU A 243 -9.00 22.71 -10.17
C GLU A 243 -8.68 23.45 -8.87
N ARG A 244 -9.33 23.10 -7.75
CA ARG A 244 -8.99 23.66 -6.42
C ARG A 244 -7.56 23.30 -5.98
N ALA A 245 -7.08 22.11 -6.30
CA ALA A 245 -5.71 21.70 -5.95
C ALA A 245 -4.62 22.54 -6.66
N GLN A 246 -4.92 23.15 -7.80
CA GLN A 246 -3.99 24.06 -8.49
C GLN A 246 -3.77 25.38 -7.72
N ALA A 247 -4.73 25.79 -6.89
CA ALA A 247 -4.60 26.99 -6.07
C ALA A 247 -3.72 26.80 -4.81
N VAL A 248 -3.44 25.54 -4.44
CA VAL A 248 -2.55 25.22 -3.32
C VAL A 248 -1.11 25.44 -3.71
N ARG A 249 -0.39 26.26 -2.93
CA ARG A 249 0.99 26.66 -3.19
C ARG A 249 1.97 25.70 -2.52
N LEU A 250 3.03 25.34 -3.24
CA LEU A 250 4.22 24.70 -2.69
C LEU A 250 5.14 25.82 -2.16
N VAL A 251 5.27 25.92 -0.84
CA VAL A 251 6.03 27.00 -0.17
C VAL A 251 7.42 26.59 0.28
N SER A 252 7.64 25.30 0.53
CA SER A 252 8.98 24.76 0.75
C SER A 252 9.11 23.40 0.05
N ASP A 253 10.25 23.15 -0.57
CA ASP A 253 10.59 21.90 -1.24
C ASP A 253 12.00 21.45 -0.84
N ASP A 254 12.04 20.54 0.14
CA ASP A 254 13.25 19.86 0.63
C ASP A 254 13.35 18.45 0.06
N THR A 255 12.67 18.19 -1.06
CA THR A 255 12.73 16.89 -1.71
C THR A 255 13.99 16.73 -2.56
N ARG A 256 14.43 15.49 -2.69
CA ARG A 256 15.53 15.11 -3.58
C ARG A 256 15.15 13.87 -4.39
N TRP A 257 15.68 13.80 -5.59
CA TRP A 257 15.51 12.62 -6.44
C TRP A 257 16.57 11.59 -6.09
N THR A 258 16.12 10.41 -5.67
CA THR A 258 17.01 9.31 -5.29
C THR A 258 16.74 8.08 -6.16
N ALA A 259 17.74 7.20 -6.25
CA ALA A 259 17.65 5.96 -6.98
C ALA A 259 18.04 4.79 -6.08
N TRP A 260 17.26 3.71 -6.15
CA TRP A 260 17.65 2.40 -5.64
C TRP A 260 17.77 1.42 -6.79
N THR A 261 18.80 0.59 -6.72
CA THR A 261 18.95 -0.51 -7.68
C THR A 261 18.34 -1.77 -7.08
N ARG A 262 17.50 -2.43 -7.85
CA ARG A 262 16.88 -3.69 -7.51
C ARG A 262 17.15 -4.71 -8.61
N TYR A 263 17.34 -5.99 -8.24
CA TYR A 263 17.31 -7.10 -9.17
C TYR A 263 15.89 -7.69 -9.26
N SER A 264 15.36 -7.85 -10.47
CA SER A 264 14.08 -8.49 -10.74
C SER A 264 14.30 -9.92 -11.24
N SER A 265 14.07 -10.91 -10.40
CA SER A 265 14.15 -12.33 -10.80
C SER A 265 13.15 -12.69 -11.91
N ARG A 266 11.97 -12.03 -11.97
CA ARG A 266 10.98 -12.27 -13.03
C ARG A 266 11.45 -11.77 -14.41
N GLN A 267 12.24 -10.70 -14.45
CA GLN A 267 12.72 -10.07 -15.70
C GLN A 267 14.21 -10.27 -15.91
N ASP A 268 14.88 -10.97 -14.99
CA ASP A 268 16.33 -11.26 -15.00
C ASP A 268 17.19 -10.03 -15.30
N ARG A 269 16.84 -8.89 -14.71
CA ARG A 269 17.56 -7.62 -14.91
C ARG A 269 17.55 -6.74 -13.66
N ARG A 270 18.58 -5.88 -13.57
CA ARG A 270 18.60 -4.78 -12.62
C ARG A 270 17.60 -3.73 -13.04
N MET A 271 16.78 -3.28 -12.10
CA MET A 271 15.81 -2.21 -12.27
C MET A 271 16.14 -1.08 -11.31
N GLU A 272 16.21 0.13 -11.83
CA GLU A 272 16.31 1.31 -10.99
C GLU A 272 14.92 1.75 -10.53
N TRP A 273 14.78 1.94 -9.24
CA TRP A 273 13.63 2.57 -8.64
C TRP A 273 14.00 3.96 -8.16
N THR A 274 13.71 4.91 -9.01
CA THR A 274 13.95 6.33 -8.75
C THR A 274 12.69 6.98 -8.21
N GLY A 275 12.80 8.07 -7.46
CA GLY A 275 11.66 8.84 -6.99
C GLY A 275 12.07 9.95 -6.03
N LEU A 276 11.09 10.77 -5.66
CA LEU A 276 11.22 11.81 -4.66
C LEU A 276 11.26 11.22 -3.26
N VAL A 277 12.15 11.71 -2.41
CA VAL A 277 12.16 11.53 -0.95
C VAL A 277 12.49 12.88 -0.31
N GLY A 278 12.11 13.07 0.96
CA GLY A 278 12.27 14.33 1.68
C GLY A 278 10.93 14.95 1.99
N SER A 279 10.82 16.25 2.14
CA SER A 279 9.57 16.90 2.53
C SER A 279 9.19 18.06 1.65
N ALA A 280 7.91 18.36 1.59
CA ALA A 280 7.35 19.52 0.91
C ALA A 280 6.26 20.13 1.80
N THR A 281 6.23 21.47 1.88
CA THR A 281 5.22 22.21 2.62
C THR A 281 4.28 22.92 1.65
N TYR A 282 3.00 22.80 1.92
CA TYR A 282 1.93 23.36 1.08
C TYR A 282 1.05 24.29 1.89
N GLU A 283 0.60 25.38 1.28
CA GLU A 283 -0.33 26.34 1.85
C GLU A 283 -1.53 26.60 0.95
N GLY A 284 -2.70 26.75 1.57
CA GLY A 284 -3.96 27.07 0.89
C GLY A 284 -5.18 26.58 1.64
N ASP A 285 -6.30 26.48 0.93
CA ASP A 285 -7.52 25.84 1.46
C ASP A 285 -7.37 24.31 1.39
N LEU A 286 -6.77 23.74 2.45
CA LEU A 286 -6.37 22.34 2.52
C LEU A 286 -7.43 21.43 3.14
N ALA A 287 -8.47 21.98 3.75
CA ALA A 287 -9.46 21.22 4.50
C ALA A 287 -10.16 20.15 3.65
N VAL A 288 -10.50 20.48 2.41
CA VAL A 288 -11.17 19.55 1.48
C VAL A 288 -10.27 18.38 1.05
N PHE A 289 -8.95 18.56 1.07
CA PHE A 289 -7.98 17.54 0.66
C PHE A 289 -7.52 16.65 1.82
N TRP A 290 -7.72 17.13 3.04
CA TRP A 290 -7.21 16.47 4.25
C TRP A 290 -7.63 15.01 4.39
N PRO A 291 -8.90 14.61 4.22
CA PRO A 291 -9.29 13.20 4.32
C PRO A 291 -8.55 12.28 3.35
N TYR A 292 -8.36 12.75 2.12
CA TYR A 292 -7.64 11.99 1.09
C TYR A 292 -6.17 11.83 1.42
N LEU A 293 -5.53 12.91 1.90
CA LEU A 293 -4.12 12.88 2.32
C LEU A 293 -3.94 11.97 3.52
N LEU A 294 -4.83 12.03 4.50
CA LEU A 294 -4.78 11.22 5.70
C LEU A 294 -4.95 9.72 5.36
N PHE A 295 -6.02 9.36 4.64
CA PHE A 295 -6.25 7.98 4.21
C PHE A 295 -5.15 7.47 3.27
N GLY A 296 -4.64 8.34 2.43
CA GLY A 296 -3.61 8.06 1.45
C GLY A 296 -2.26 7.64 2.04
N GLN A 297 -1.95 8.02 3.27
CA GLN A 297 -0.72 7.62 3.96
C GLN A 297 -0.58 6.09 4.04
N TRP A 298 -1.70 5.38 4.18
CA TRP A 298 -1.70 3.93 4.35
C TRP A 298 -1.91 3.18 3.03
N THR A 299 -2.44 3.86 2.01
CA THR A 299 -2.58 3.29 0.66
C THR A 299 -1.40 3.61 -0.25
N HIS A 300 -0.54 4.55 0.16
CA HIS A 300 0.58 5.10 -0.59
C HIS A 300 0.16 5.81 -1.89
N VAL A 301 1.07 6.51 -2.54
CA VAL A 301 0.81 7.27 -3.77
C VAL A 301 1.83 6.95 -4.87
N GLY A 302 1.40 6.97 -6.13
CA GLY A 302 2.25 6.78 -7.29
C GLY A 302 2.54 5.32 -7.63
N LYS A 303 3.60 5.10 -8.41
CA LYS A 303 3.98 3.76 -8.91
C LYS A 303 4.72 2.95 -7.84
N GLY A 304 4.41 1.66 -7.75
CA GLY A 304 5.11 0.71 -6.87
C GLY A 304 4.58 0.66 -5.43
N ALA A 305 3.38 1.17 -5.16
CA ALA A 305 2.77 1.18 -3.82
C ALA A 305 2.72 -0.20 -3.15
N THR A 306 2.46 -1.29 -3.90
CA THR A 306 2.46 -2.66 -3.36
C THR A 306 3.81 -3.15 -2.85
N PHE A 307 4.88 -2.45 -3.17
CA PHE A 307 6.23 -2.69 -2.67
C PHE A 307 6.61 -1.73 -1.55
N GLY A 308 5.68 -0.89 -1.07
CA GLY A 308 5.94 0.11 -0.05
C GLY A 308 6.49 1.44 -0.58
N LEU A 309 6.61 1.62 -1.91
CA LEU A 309 6.99 2.91 -2.48
C LEU A 309 5.84 3.91 -2.40
N GLY A 310 6.18 5.22 -2.47
CA GLY A 310 5.19 6.28 -2.35
C GLY A 310 4.58 6.38 -0.95
N SER A 311 5.26 5.85 0.06
CA SER A 311 4.91 6.06 1.47
C SER A 311 5.20 7.52 1.83
N TYR A 312 4.26 8.12 2.51
CA TYR A 312 4.41 9.48 3.03
C TYR A 312 3.71 9.64 4.38
N ARG A 313 4.06 10.68 5.10
CA ARG A 313 3.36 11.18 6.29
C ARG A 313 2.90 12.60 6.02
N VAL A 314 1.70 12.93 6.48
CA VAL A 314 1.16 14.28 6.43
C VAL A 314 0.88 14.79 7.84
N GLU A 315 1.26 16.02 8.12
CA GLU A 315 1.07 16.70 9.40
C GLU A 315 0.80 18.19 9.18
N GLY A 316 0.26 18.86 10.20
CA GLY A 316 0.16 20.32 10.18
C GLY A 316 1.56 20.93 10.12
N ALA A 317 1.70 22.03 9.38
CA ALA A 317 2.88 22.88 9.41
C ALA A 317 2.55 24.14 10.21
N GLU A 318 3.44 24.52 11.11
CA GLU A 318 3.36 25.78 11.87
C GLU A 318 3.77 26.97 10.99
#